data_178bb02d7ac3964859d6d9e8baf10335
#
_entry.id   178bb02d7ac3964859d6d9e8baf10335
#
_cell.length_a   1.000
_cell.length_b   1.000
_cell.length_c   1.000
_cell.angle_alpha   90.00
_cell.angle_beta   90.00
_cell.angle_gamma   90.00
#
_symmetry.space_group_name_H-M   'P 1'
#
loop_
_entity.id
_entity.type
_entity.pdbx_description
1 polymer ?
#
loop_
_entity_poly.entity_id
_entity_poly.type
_entity_poly.pdbx_seq_one_letter_code
_entity_poly.pdbx_strand_id
1 'polypeptide(L)'
;KIVVTEVWRGMLGMETLPAIIFFIIIFFIPESPRWLIVKGQERKATYILEKIYNSFKEADFQLNETKSVLVSETRSEWSILLKPGILKAVIIGVCIAILGQFMGVNAVLYYGPSIFENAGLSGGDSLFYQVLVGLVNTLTTILALLIIDKVGRKKLIYYGVSGMVVSLILIGSYFLFGNAWNISSLFLLAFFLCYVFCCAISICAVIFVLLSEMYPTKIRGLAMSIAGFALWIGTYLIGQLTPWMLQNLTPAGTFFLFAIMCVPYMLIVWKLVPETTGKSLEEIERY
;
A
#
# COMPACT_ATOMS: atom_id res chain seq x y z
N LYS A 1 -26.38 22.58 -14.49
CA LYS A 1 -27.57 21.74 -14.17
C LYS A 1 -27.25 20.24 -14.16
N ILE A 2 -26.40 19.72 -15.06
CA ILE A 2 -26.06 18.28 -15.15
C ILE A 2 -25.35 17.77 -13.88
N VAL A 3 -24.49 18.58 -13.25
CA VAL A 3 -23.75 18.20 -12.03
C VAL A 3 -24.67 18.11 -10.80
N VAL A 4 -25.80 18.80 -10.81
CA VAL A 4 -26.74 18.82 -9.67
C VAL A 4 -27.77 17.68 -9.76
N THR A 5 -28.09 17.21 -10.97
CA THR A 5 -29.07 16.11 -11.17
C THR A 5 -28.43 14.72 -11.07
N GLU A 6 -27.13 14.59 -11.32
CA GLU A 6 -26.42 13.32 -11.26
C GLU A 6 -25.12 13.51 -10.42
N VAL A 7 -25.28 13.52 -9.11
CA VAL A 7 -24.20 13.80 -8.13
C VAL A 7 -22.97 12.91 -8.34
N TRP A 8 -23.17 11.64 -8.70
CA TRP A 8 -22.09 10.71 -8.96
C TRP A 8 -21.15 11.13 -10.11
N ARG A 9 -21.70 11.77 -11.15
CA ARG A 9 -20.88 12.32 -12.25
C ARG A 9 -20.01 13.49 -11.79
N GLY A 10 -20.55 14.31 -10.91
CA GLY A 10 -19.78 15.39 -10.27
C GLY A 10 -18.65 14.84 -9.40
N MET A 11 -18.93 13.81 -8.59
CA MET A 11 -17.93 13.16 -7.74
C MET A 11 -16.78 12.56 -8.56
N LEU A 12 -17.08 11.76 -9.58
CA LEU A 12 -16.06 11.20 -10.47
C LEU A 12 -15.32 12.28 -11.27
N GLY A 13 -16.02 13.34 -11.67
CA GLY A 13 -15.41 14.48 -12.36
C GLY A 13 -14.42 15.26 -11.49
N MET A 14 -14.59 15.29 -10.18
CA MET A 14 -13.66 15.95 -9.26
C MET A 14 -12.27 15.32 -9.24
N GLU A 15 -12.14 14.04 -9.55
CA GLU A 15 -10.85 13.36 -9.68
C GLU A 15 -9.99 13.92 -10.82
N THR A 16 -10.62 14.56 -11.81
CA THR A 16 -9.93 15.21 -12.93
C THR A 16 -9.06 16.38 -12.47
N LEU A 17 -9.42 17.09 -11.40
CA LEU A 17 -8.65 18.23 -10.90
C LEU A 17 -7.24 17.83 -10.44
N PRO A 18 -7.05 16.89 -9.47
CA PRO A 18 -5.72 16.45 -9.10
C PRO A 18 -4.98 15.78 -10.26
N ALA A 19 -5.68 15.09 -11.16
CA ALA A 19 -5.07 14.49 -12.33
C ALA A 19 -4.48 15.53 -13.29
N ILE A 20 -5.19 16.64 -13.56
CA ILE A 20 -4.68 17.74 -14.37
C ILE A 20 -3.49 18.42 -13.70
N ILE A 21 -3.58 18.69 -12.39
CA ILE A 21 -2.46 19.27 -11.64
C ILE A 21 -1.23 18.37 -11.73
N PHE A 22 -1.38 17.08 -11.50
CA PHE A 22 -0.30 16.11 -11.62
C PHE A 22 0.26 16.07 -13.05
N PHE A 23 -0.61 16.05 -14.06
CA PHE A 23 -0.21 16.07 -15.47
C PHE A 23 0.63 17.29 -15.81
N ILE A 24 0.27 18.48 -15.29
CA ILE A 24 1.05 19.70 -15.50
C ILE A 24 2.41 19.60 -14.77
N ILE A 25 2.42 19.14 -13.50
CA ILE A 25 3.63 19.07 -12.69
C ILE A 25 4.66 18.11 -13.32
N ILE A 26 4.22 17.01 -13.94
CA ILE A 26 5.13 16.00 -14.50
C ILE A 26 6.03 16.57 -15.61
N PHE A 27 5.61 17.63 -16.31
CA PHE A 27 6.45 18.29 -17.31
C PHE A 27 7.62 19.08 -16.71
N PHE A 28 7.58 19.39 -15.41
CA PHE A 28 8.66 20.08 -14.69
C PHE A 28 9.61 19.12 -13.98
N ILE A 29 9.28 17.84 -13.92
CA ILE A 29 10.13 16.82 -13.31
C ILE A 29 11.22 16.40 -14.34
N PRO A 30 12.50 16.45 -13.97
CA PRO A 30 13.56 15.97 -14.84
C PRO A 30 13.47 14.47 -15.05
N GLU A 31 13.95 14.00 -16.21
CA GLU A 31 14.01 12.58 -16.54
C GLU A 31 14.88 11.80 -15.54
N SER A 32 14.54 10.53 -15.31
CA SER A 32 15.33 9.67 -14.45
C SER A 32 16.77 9.53 -14.96
N PRO A 33 17.80 9.76 -14.12
CA PRO A 33 19.19 9.55 -14.51
C PRO A 33 19.44 8.14 -15.07
N ARG A 34 18.85 7.12 -14.46
CA ARG A 34 18.97 5.73 -14.90
C ARG A 34 18.40 5.53 -16.33
N TRP A 35 17.23 6.10 -16.61
CA TRP A 35 16.63 6.06 -17.93
C TRP A 35 17.50 6.79 -18.98
N LEU A 36 18.07 7.95 -18.63
CA LEU A 36 18.96 8.69 -19.51
C LEU A 36 20.22 7.90 -19.84
N ILE A 37 20.77 7.14 -18.86
CA ILE A 37 21.92 6.25 -19.09
C ILE A 37 21.56 5.14 -20.08
N VAL A 38 20.41 4.49 -19.90
CA VAL A 38 19.90 3.47 -20.83
C VAL A 38 19.74 4.02 -22.25
N LYS A 39 19.33 5.29 -22.38
CA LYS A 39 19.19 5.99 -23.68
C LYS A 39 20.51 6.57 -24.22
N GLY A 40 21.63 6.34 -23.56
CA GLY A 40 22.94 6.86 -23.97
C GLY A 40 23.14 8.37 -23.78
N GLN A 41 22.23 9.03 -23.02
CA GLN A 41 22.28 10.47 -22.73
C GLN A 41 23.06 10.76 -21.45
N GLU A 42 24.29 10.29 -21.36
CA GLU A 42 25.12 10.33 -20.13
C GLU A 42 25.33 11.73 -19.60
N ARG A 43 25.58 12.73 -20.46
CA ARG A 43 25.80 14.13 -20.03
C ARG A 43 24.62 14.69 -19.27
N LYS A 44 23.38 14.38 -19.70
CA LYS A 44 22.18 14.81 -18.99
C LYS A 44 22.02 14.06 -17.67
N ALA A 45 22.34 12.76 -17.66
CA ALA A 45 22.29 11.95 -16.44
C ALA A 45 23.25 12.49 -15.39
N THR A 46 24.52 12.77 -15.77
CA THR A 46 25.53 13.35 -14.88
C THR A 46 25.06 14.70 -14.31
N TYR A 47 24.54 15.59 -15.15
CA TYR A 47 24.04 16.89 -14.71
C TYR A 47 22.91 16.77 -13.65
N ILE A 48 22.00 15.81 -13.80
CA ILE A 48 20.93 15.59 -12.85
C ILE A 48 21.48 14.96 -11.56
N LEU A 49 22.39 13.99 -11.67
CA LEU A 49 23.07 13.38 -10.52
C LEU A 49 23.87 14.40 -9.72
N GLU A 50 24.59 15.32 -10.39
CA GLU A 50 25.29 16.43 -9.70
C GLU A 50 24.35 17.31 -8.89
N LYS A 51 23.16 17.60 -9.42
CA LYS A 51 22.13 18.36 -8.68
C LYS A 51 21.58 17.60 -7.47
N ILE A 52 21.48 16.28 -7.56
CA ILE A 52 20.97 15.44 -6.47
C ILE A 52 22.01 15.30 -5.36
N TYR A 53 23.25 15.00 -5.71
CA TYR A 53 24.32 14.70 -4.74
C TYR A 53 25.16 15.91 -4.34
N ASN A 54 24.99 17.05 -5.01
CA ASN A 54 25.81 18.25 -4.84
C ASN A 54 27.34 18.00 -4.93
N SER A 55 27.76 16.95 -5.65
CA SER A 55 29.15 16.52 -5.78
C SER A 55 29.36 15.82 -7.12
N PHE A 56 30.32 16.31 -7.91
CA PHE A 56 30.70 15.67 -9.16
C PHE A 56 31.28 14.26 -8.96
N LYS A 57 32.08 14.07 -7.91
CA LYS A 57 32.67 12.74 -7.60
C LYS A 57 31.59 11.70 -7.33
N GLU A 58 30.58 12.08 -6.53
CA GLU A 58 29.49 11.17 -6.19
C GLU A 58 28.59 10.90 -7.41
N ALA A 59 28.33 11.92 -8.21
CA ALA A 59 27.58 11.79 -9.45
C ALA A 59 28.26 10.85 -10.45
N ASP A 60 29.58 10.96 -10.62
CA ASP A 60 30.35 10.08 -11.51
C ASP A 60 30.42 8.64 -10.97
N PHE A 61 30.58 8.47 -9.66
CA PHE A 61 30.54 7.17 -9.01
C PHE A 61 29.19 6.48 -9.28
N GLN A 62 28.08 7.17 -9.03
CA GLN A 62 26.71 6.67 -9.25
C GLN A 62 26.42 6.39 -10.73
N LEU A 63 26.96 7.21 -11.64
CA LEU A 63 26.86 6.98 -13.08
C LEU A 63 27.55 5.66 -13.47
N ASN A 64 28.78 5.45 -13.01
CA ASN A 64 29.57 4.26 -13.35
C ASN A 64 29.00 3.00 -12.69
N GLU A 65 28.52 3.09 -11.46
CA GLU A 65 27.81 2.01 -10.77
C GLU A 65 26.55 1.60 -11.54
N THR A 66 25.71 2.56 -11.93
CA THR A 66 24.50 2.30 -12.72
C THR A 66 24.83 1.66 -14.07
N LYS A 67 25.89 2.10 -14.76
CA LYS A 67 26.34 1.48 -16.01
C LYS A 67 26.78 0.03 -15.82
N SER A 68 27.53 -0.25 -14.77
CA SER A 68 28.00 -1.63 -14.49
C SER A 68 26.84 -2.60 -14.26
N VAL A 69 25.79 -2.14 -13.57
CA VAL A 69 24.55 -2.91 -13.37
C VAL A 69 23.82 -3.13 -14.70
N LEU A 70 23.68 -2.11 -15.52
CA LEU A 70 22.96 -2.20 -16.81
C LEU A 70 23.67 -3.13 -17.82
N VAL A 71 25.01 -3.12 -17.88
CA VAL A 71 25.77 -4.04 -18.73
C VAL A 71 25.56 -5.51 -18.31
N SER A 72 25.28 -5.77 -17.03
CA SER A 72 25.00 -7.11 -16.53
C SER A 72 23.56 -7.60 -16.78
N GLU A 73 22.65 -6.71 -17.19
CA GLU A 73 21.21 -7.00 -17.37
C GLU A 73 20.84 -7.68 -18.72
N THR A 74 21.81 -8.01 -19.58
CA THR A 74 21.56 -8.58 -20.92
C THR A 74 21.10 -10.04 -20.94
N ARG A 75 20.90 -10.70 -19.80
CA ARG A 75 20.37 -12.08 -19.74
C ARG A 75 18.90 -12.09 -19.31
N SER A 76 18.12 -12.96 -19.96
CA SER A 76 16.70 -13.20 -19.68
C SER A 76 16.38 -13.21 -18.17
N GLU A 77 15.74 -12.14 -17.69
CA GLU A 77 15.31 -11.97 -16.31
C GLU A 77 14.41 -13.13 -15.82
N TRP A 78 13.63 -13.72 -16.73
CA TRP A 78 12.73 -14.85 -16.44
C TRP A 78 13.48 -16.10 -15.97
N SER A 79 14.64 -16.41 -16.56
CA SER A 79 15.43 -17.57 -16.14
C SER A 79 16.03 -17.40 -14.74
N ILE A 80 16.31 -16.16 -14.36
CA ILE A 80 16.82 -15.81 -13.04
C ILE A 80 15.70 -15.90 -12.00
N LEU A 81 14.49 -15.45 -12.34
CA LEU A 81 13.31 -15.49 -11.47
C LEU A 81 12.96 -16.91 -11.01
N LEU A 82 13.19 -17.92 -11.86
CA LEU A 82 12.89 -19.31 -11.55
C LEU A 82 13.93 -20.00 -10.63
N LYS A 83 15.02 -19.33 -10.27
CA LYS A 83 15.98 -19.89 -9.29
C LYS A 83 15.30 -20.04 -7.92
N PRO A 84 15.52 -21.17 -7.20
CA PRO A 84 14.76 -21.53 -5.98
C PRO A 84 14.72 -20.44 -4.91
N GLY A 85 15.85 -19.76 -4.62
CA GLY A 85 15.91 -18.68 -3.63
C GLY A 85 15.12 -17.46 -4.04
N ILE A 86 15.23 -17.05 -5.29
CA ILE A 86 14.55 -15.88 -5.86
C ILE A 86 13.06 -16.14 -6.00
N LEU A 87 12.68 -17.31 -6.51
CA LEU A 87 11.28 -17.73 -6.62
C LEU A 87 10.58 -17.71 -5.27
N LYS A 88 11.26 -18.17 -4.20
CA LYS A 88 10.75 -18.12 -2.84
C LYS A 88 10.46 -16.67 -2.41
N ALA A 89 11.37 -15.73 -2.64
CA ALA A 89 11.15 -14.31 -2.32
C ALA A 89 9.96 -13.72 -3.10
N VAL A 90 9.82 -14.06 -4.38
CA VAL A 90 8.69 -13.61 -5.21
C VAL A 90 7.37 -14.19 -4.69
N ILE A 91 7.32 -15.47 -4.35
CA ILE A 91 6.12 -16.10 -3.77
C ILE A 91 5.74 -15.44 -2.45
N ILE A 92 6.71 -15.17 -1.56
CA ILE A 92 6.47 -14.45 -0.30
C ILE A 92 5.87 -13.08 -0.58
N GLY A 93 6.44 -12.31 -1.52
CA GLY A 93 5.92 -11.00 -1.88
C GLY A 93 4.52 -11.04 -2.47
N VAL A 94 4.22 -12.01 -3.34
CA VAL A 94 2.86 -12.25 -3.87
C VAL A 94 1.87 -12.57 -2.75
N CYS A 95 2.25 -13.45 -1.81
CA CYS A 95 1.42 -13.78 -0.66
C CYS A 95 1.13 -12.56 0.22
N ILE A 96 2.16 -11.74 0.52
CA ILE A 96 2.00 -10.50 1.29
C ILE A 96 1.10 -9.51 0.53
N ALA A 97 1.28 -9.36 -0.77
CA ALA A 97 0.51 -8.46 -1.61
C ALA A 97 -1.00 -8.83 -1.62
N ILE A 98 -1.33 -10.12 -1.79
CA ILE A 98 -2.71 -10.60 -1.78
C ILE A 98 -3.31 -10.54 -0.38
N LEU A 99 -2.64 -11.10 0.63
CA LEU A 99 -3.16 -11.14 2.01
C LEU A 99 -3.36 -9.73 2.58
N GLY A 100 -2.49 -8.77 2.23
CA GLY A 100 -2.65 -7.38 2.60
C GLY A 100 -3.99 -6.79 2.15
N GLN A 101 -4.51 -7.20 0.99
CA GLN A 101 -5.82 -6.75 0.51
C GLN A 101 -6.99 -7.43 1.25
N PHE A 102 -6.83 -8.69 1.63
CA PHE A 102 -7.84 -9.46 2.37
C PHE A 102 -8.01 -9.04 3.84
N MET A 103 -7.20 -8.12 4.34
CA MET A 103 -7.42 -7.48 5.65
C MET A 103 -8.52 -6.39 5.62
N GLY A 104 -9.09 -6.08 4.46
CA GLY A 104 -10.32 -5.29 4.33
C GLY A 104 -10.14 -3.79 4.15
N VAL A 105 -8.92 -3.27 3.91
CA VAL A 105 -8.71 -1.82 3.73
C VAL A 105 -9.57 -1.25 2.59
N ASN A 106 -9.56 -1.89 1.44
CA ASN A 106 -10.35 -1.46 0.29
C ASN A 106 -11.85 -1.69 0.49
N ALA A 107 -12.26 -2.69 1.28
CA ALA A 107 -13.65 -2.87 1.68
C ALA A 107 -14.15 -1.65 2.48
N VAL A 108 -13.35 -1.17 3.45
CA VAL A 108 -13.67 0.02 4.25
C VAL A 108 -13.71 1.29 3.39
N LEU A 109 -12.74 1.46 2.50
CA LEU A 109 -12.66 2.65 1.66
C LEU A 109 -13.78 2.72 0.60
N TYR A 110 -14.15 1.60 0.01
CA TYR A 110 -15.16 1.56 -1.06
C TYR A 110 -16.60 1.46 -0.54
N TYR A 111 -16.81 0.71 0.53
CA TYR A 111 -18.14 0.41 1.07
C TYR A 111 -18.41 1.06 2.44
N GLY A 112 -17.53 1.97 2.89
CA GLY A 112 -17.67 2.68 4.16
C GLY A 112 -19.05 3.29 4.38
N PRO A 113 -19.59 4.11 3.45
CA PRO A 113 -20.93 4.69 3.60
C PRO A 113 -22.01 3.62 3.83
N SER A 114 -22.02 2.55 3.02
CA SER A 114 -23.00 1.44 3.16
C SER A 114 -22.84 0.70 4.51
N ILE A 115 -21.62 0.59 5.01
CA ILE A 115 -21.36 -0.03 6.32
C ILE A 115 -21.90 0.86 7.45
N PHE A 116 -21.72 2.18 7.34
CA PHE A 116 -22.26 3.13 8.32
C PHE A 116 -23.79 3.22 8.27
N GLU A 117 -24.40 3.13 7.09
CA GLU A 117 -25.85 3.04 6.93
C GLU A 117 -26.40 1.76 7.56
N ASN A 118 -25.72 0.62 7.42
CA ASN A 118 -26.06 -0.63 8.09
C ASN A 118 -25.96 -0.53 9.64
N ALA A 119 -25.19 0.42 10.15
CA ALA A 119 -25.12 0.75 11.58
C ALA A 119 -26.22 1.72 12.03
N GLY A 120 -27.13 2.12 11.13
CA GLY A 120 -28.28 2.99 11.43
C GLY A 120 -28.03 4.49 11.25
N LEU A 121 -26.92 4.90 10.62
CA LEU A 121 -26.69 6.31 10.29
C LEU A 121 -27.50 6.75 9.08
N SER A 122 -27.82 8.04 9.03
CA SER A 122 -28.39 8.66 7.82
C SER A 122 -27.37 8.66 6.67
N GLY A 123 -27.83 8.69 5.42
CA GLY A 123 -26.91 8.74 4.27
C GLY A 123 -25.97 9.96 4.30
N GLY A 124 -26.45 11.11 4.83
CA GLY A 124 -25.62 12.31 4.98
C GLY A 124 -24.51 12.14 6.01
N ASP A 125 -24.82 11.55 7.16
CA ASP A 125 -23.84 11.29 8.22
C ASP A 125 -22.84 10.21 7.78
N SER A 126 -23.29 9.20 7.05
CA SER A 126 -22.43 8.13 6.52
C SER A 126 -21.39 8.68 5.55
N LEU A 127 -21.78 9.61 4.66
CA LEU A 127 -20.85 10.29 3.76
C LEU A 127 -19.86 11.19 4.51
N PHE A 128 -20.34 11.91 5.53
CA PHE A 128 -19.46 12.74 6.36
C PHE A 128 -18.41 11.89 7.10
N TYR A 129 -18.82 10.75 7.65
CA TYR A 129 -17.89 9.81 8.30
C TYR A 129 -16.86 9.26 7.32
N GLN A 130 -17.26 9.01 6.06
CA GLN A 130 -16.33 8.58 5.02
C GLN A 130 -15.30 9.67 4.67
N VAL A 131 -15.68 10.94 4.70
CA VAL A 131 -14.73 12.07 4.53
C VAL A 131 -13.70 12.07 5.66
N LEU A 132 -14.12 11.85 6.91
CA LEU A 132 -13.20 11.76 8.05
C LEU A 132 -12.24 10.57 7.91
N VAL A 133 -12.73 9.41 7.46
CA VAL A 133 -11.90 8.24 7.14
C VAL A 133 -10.85 8.57 6.10
N GLY A 134 -11.23 9.24 5.01
CA GLY A 134 -10.31 9.68 3.96
C GLY A 134 -9.27 10.69 4.46
N LEU A 135 -9.67 11.63 5.31
CA LEU A 135 -8.78 12.62 5.91
C LEU A 135 -7.72 11.94 6.80
N VAL A 136 -8.15 11.05 7.70
CA VAL A 136 -7.23 10.29 8.55
C VAL A 136 -6.28 9.45 7.72
N ASN A 137 -6.77 8.77 6.68
CA ASN A 137 -5.92 7.99 5.76
C ASN A 137 -4.82 8.86 5.14
N THR A 138 -5.18 10.04 4.63
CA THR A 138 -4.23 10.97 4.00
C THR A 138 -3.18 11.48 5.00
N LEU A 139 -3.62 12.00 6.15
CA LEU A 139 -2.72 12.53 7.17
C LEU A 139 -1.79 11.46 7.72
N THR A 140 -2.30 10.25 7.94
CA THR A 140 -1.51 9.12 8.43
C THR A 140 -0.50 8.65 7.39
N THR A 141 -0.85 8.67 6.11
CA THR A 141 0.10 8.31 5.04
C THR A 141 1.26 9.30 4.99
N ILE A 142 1.00 10.60 5.13
CA ILE A 142 2.06 11.62 5.23
C ILE A 142 2.95 11.36 6.45
N LEU A 143 2.35 11.08 7.60
CA LEU A 143 3.09 10.73 8.82
C LEU A 143 3.95 9.47 8.62
N ALA A 144 3.40 8.44 7.99
CA ALA A 144 4.10 7.19 7.71
C ALA A 144 5.37 7.42 6.88
N LEU A 145 5.32 8.26 5.85
CA LEU A 145 6.50 8.62 5.04
C LEU A 145 7.62 9.27 5.86
N LEU A 146 7.27 10.02 6.93
CA LEU A 146 8.26 10.68 7.78
C LEU A 146 8.91 9.73 8.81
N ILE A 147 8.26 8.64 9.17
CA ILE A 147 8.71 7.76 10.25
C ILE A 147 9.19 6.38 9.79
N ILE A 148 8.90 5.98 8.56
CA ILE A 148 9.21 4.63 8.04
C ILE A 148 10.71 4.28 8.15
N ASP A 149 11.59 5.23 7.89
CA ASP A 149 13.03 5.03 7.95
C ASP A 149 13.58 4.99 9.38
N LYS A 150 12.88 5.64 10.33
CA LYS A 150 13.29 5.71 11.74
C LYS A 150 12.85 4.51 12.55
N VAL A 151 11.63 4.04 12.34
CA VAL A 151 11.03 2.95 13.12
C VAL A 151 11.39 1.58 12.56
N GLY A 152 11.49 1.48 11.26
CA GLY A 152 11.75 0.22 10.54
C GLY A 152 10.48 -0.44 10.01
N ARG A 153 10.67 -1.13 8.88
CA ARG A 153 9.55 -1.68 8.08
C ARG A 153 8.79 -2.76 8.87
N LYS A 154 9.51 -3.71 9.41
CA LYS A 154 8.93 -4.87 10.12
C LYS A 154 8.22 -4.47 11.41
N LYS A 155 8.79 -3.53 12.17
CA LYS A 155 8.17 -3.01 13.40
C LYS A 155 6.88 -2.26 13.10
N LEU A 156 6.86 -1.40 12.06
CA LEU A 156 5.65 -0.69 11.64
C LEU A 156 4.53 -1.66 11.27
N ILE A 157 4.86 -2.75 10.56
CA ILE A 157 3.89 -3.78 10.22
C ILE A 157 3.35 -4.44 11.49
N TYR A 158 4.20 -4.83 12.44
CA TYR A 158 3.72 -5.48 13.67
C TYR A 158 2.77 -4.60 14.47
N TYR A 159 3.15 -3.36 14.75
CA TYR A 159 2.30 -2.45 15.52
C TYR A 159 1.01 -2.12 14.77
N GLY A 160 1.12 -1.81 13.47
CA GLY A 160 -0.04 -1.48 12.66
C GLY A 160 -1.01 -2.65 12.51
N VAL A 161 -0.54 -3.84 12.11
CA VAL A 161 -1.44 -4.99 11.93
C VAL A 161 -2.02 -5.46 13.26
N SER A 162 -1.28 -5.39 14.37
CA SER A 162 -1.85 -5.68 15.70
C SER A 162 -2.97 -4.71 16.05
N GLY A 163 -2.79 -3.41 15.80
CA GLY A 163 -3.83 -2.40 15.97
C GLY A 163 -5.03 -2.62 15.06
N MET A 164 -4.79 -3.04 13.80
CA MET A 164 -5.86 -3.43 12.87
C MET A 164 -6.70 -4.59 13.40
N VAL A 165 -6.06 -5.67 13.91
CA VAL A 165 -6.76 -6.81 14.50
C VAL A 165 -7.68 -6.38 15.64
N VAL A 166 -7.17 -5.57 16.58
CA VAL A 166 -7.96 -5.05 17.70
C VAL A 166 -9.14 -4.23 17.19
N SER A 167 -8.90 -3.31 16.26
CA SER A 167 -9.94 -2.45 15.69
C SER A 167 -11.01 -3.26 14.95
N LEU A 168 -10.62 -4.26 14.15
CA LEU A 168 -11.55 -5.13 13.42
C LEU A 168 -12.40 -5.97 14.35
N ILE A 169 -11.83 -6.47 15.46
CA ILE A 169 -12.60 -7.18 16.50
C ILE A 169 -13.59 -6.23 17.16
N LEU A 170 -13.20 -4.99 17.48
CA LEU A 170 -14.08 -4.00 18.08
C LEU A 170 -15.21 -3.60 17.12
N ILE A 171 -14.94 -3.43 15.84
CA ILE A 171 -15.96 -3.15 14.80
C ILE A 171 -16.93 -4.33 14.70
N GLY A 172 -16.43 -5.56 14.60
CA GLY A 172 -17.27 -6.77 14.55
C GLY A 172 -18.14 -6.90 15.81
N SER A 173 -17.57 -6.65 16.97
CA SER A 173 -18.30 -6.68 18.26
C SER A 173 -19.36 -5.58 18.35
N TYR A 174 -19.10 -4.39 17.80
CA TYR A 174 -20.09 -3.32 17.71
C TYR A 174 -21.33 -3.76 16.91
N PHE A 175 -21.15 -4.44 15.78
CA PHE A 175 -22.26 -4.94 14.97
C PHE A 175 -23.03 -6.08 15.66
N LEU A 176 -22.42 -6.83 16.59
CA LEU A 176 -23.13 -7.85 17.38
C LEU A 176 -23.90 -7.28 18.57
N PHE A 177 -23.27 -6.37 19.31
CA PHE A 177 -23.76 -5.95 20.63
C PHE A 177 -24.18 -4.48 20.69
N GLY A 178 -23.82 -3.65 19.70
CA GLY A 178 -24.02 -2.21 19.74
C GLY A 178 -25.47 -1.80 19.89
N ASN A 179 -26.39 -2.44 19.17
CA ASN A 179 -27.83 -2.19 19.31
C ASN A 179 -28.38 -2.67 20.64
N ALA A 180 -27.92 -3.81 21.17
CA ALA A 180 -28.38 -4.35 22.46
C ALA A 180 -27.97 -3.47 23.64
N TRP A 181 -26.81 -2.80 23.53
CA TRP A 181 -26.25 -1.95 24.58
C TRP A 181 -26.43 -0.46 24.32
N ASN A 182 -27.19 -0.08 23.28
CA ASN A 182 -27.37 1.32 22.84
C ASN A 182 -26.06 2.11 22.70
N ILE A 183 -25.03 1.46 22.16
CA ILE A 183 -23.72 2.09 21.97
C ILE A 183 -23.81 3.11 20.81
N SER A 184 -23.36 4.34 21.05
CA SER A 184 -23.36 5.40 20.04
C SER A 184 -22.54 5.02 18.82
N SER A 185 -23.01 5.41 17.62
CA SER A 185 -22.30 5.26 16.35
C SER A 185 -20.93 5.97 16.29
N LEU A 186 -20.70 6.93 17.20
CA LEU A 186 -19.39 7.58 17.36
C LEU A 186 -18.28 6.58 17.74
N PHE A 187 -18.60 5.54 18.53
CA PHE A 187 -17.62 4.48 18.83
C PHE A 187 -17.27 3.68 17.58
N LEU A 188 -18.25 3.38 16.74
CA LEU A 188 -17.99 2.73 15.45
C LEU A 188 -17.04 3.57 14.58
N LEU A 189 -17.32 4.87 14.45
CA LEU A 189 -16.43 5.79 13.74
C LEU A 189 -15.03 5.77 14.36
N ALA A 190 -14.89 5.85 15.68
CA ALA A 190 -13.59 5.82 16.36
C ALA A 190 -12.81 4.53 16.03
N PHE A 191 -13.47 3.37 16.01
CA PHE A 191 -12.85 2.09 15.67
C PHE A 191 -12.42 2.05 14.19
N PHE A 192 -13.23 2.60 13.27
CA PHE A 192 -12.87 2.74 11.87
C PHE A 192 -11.67 3.66 11.68
N LEU A 193 -11.65 4.81 12.34
CA LEU A 193 -10.52 5.75 12.26
C LEU A 193 -9.23 5.10 12.81
N CYS A 194 -9.32 4.37 13.91
CA CYS A 194 -8.20 3.62 14.48
C CYS A 194 -7.70 2.54 13.51
N TYR A 195 -8.62 1.79 12.90
CA TYR A 195 -8.29 0.78 11.90
C TYR A 195 -7.56 1.40 10.69
N VAL A 196 -8.10 2.48 10.12
CA VAL A 196 -7.51 3.16 8.96
C VAL A 196 -6.17 3.77 9.31
N PHE A 197 -6.03 4.38 10.50
CA PHE A 197 -4.74 4.87 10.99
C PHE A 197 -3.70 3.74 11.05
N CYS A 198 -4.03 2.62 11.68
CA CYS A 198 -3.14 1.47 11.80
C CYS A 198 -2.77 0.88 10.43
N CYS A 199 -3.71 0.83 9.49
CA CYS A 199 -3.49 0.35 8.14
C CYS A 199 -2.60 1.29 7.33
N ALA A 200 -2.90 2.60 7.33
CA ALA A 200 -2.18 3.60 6.56
C ALA A 200 -0.71 3.73 7.02
N ILE A 201 -0.46 3.68 8.34
CA ILE A 201 0.90 3.79 8.89
C ILE A 201 1.74 2.53 8.64
N SER A 202 1.11 1.39 8.38
CA SER A 202 1.80 0.11 8.22
C SER A 202 1.72 -0.41 6.78
N ILE A 203 0.67 -1.12 6.44
CA ILE A 203 0.58 -1.88 5.19
C ILE A 203 0.61 -0.95 3.98
N CYS A 204 -0.19 0.12 3.97
CA CYS A 204 -0.27 1.01 2.82
C CYS A 204 1.05 1.71 2.50
N ALA A 205 1.78 2.15 3.53
CA ALA A 205 3.05 2.84 3.37
C ALA A 205 4.23 1.88 3.12
N VAL A 206 4.22 0.70 3.77
CA VAL A 206 5.40 -0.17 3.84
C VAL A 206 5.46 -1.19 2.72
N ILE A 207 4.31 -1.64 2.16
CA ILE A 207 4.26 -2.80 1.26
C ILE A 207 5.22 -2.68 0.07
N PHE A 208 5.16 -1.58 -0.68
CA PHE A 208 5.99 -1.41 -1.87
C PHE A 208 7.47 -1.20 -1.55
N VAL A 209 7.77 -0.52 -0.43
CA VAL A 209 9.14 -0.35 0.05
C VAL A 209 9.71 -1.70 0.43
N LEU A 210 9.00 -2.48 1.23
CA LEU A 210 9.42 -3.81 1.65
C LEU A 210 9.65 -4.75 0.46
N LEU A 211 8.72 -4.79 -0.49
CA LEU A 211 8.86 -5.59 -1.71
C LEU A 211 10.09 -5.18 -2.53
N SER A 212 10.33 -3.87 -2.68
CA SER A 212 11.49 -3.38 -3.42
C SER A 212 12.83 -3.72 -2.75
N GLU A 213 12.86 -3.77 -1.43
CA GLU A 213 14.04 -4.12 -0.62
C GLU A 213 14.29 -5.63 -0.57
N MET A 214 13.24 -6.45 -0.66
CA MET A 214 13.34 -7.92 -0.65
C MET A 214 13.84 -8.52 -1.97
N TYR A 215 13.68 -7.82 -3.08
CA TYR A 215 14.01 -8.37 -4.38
C TYR A 215 15.40 -7.95 -4.85
N PRO A 216 16.21 -8.91 -5.37
CA PRO A 216 17.50 -8.62 -5.96
C PRO A 216 17.40 -7.56 -7.06
N THR A 217 18.38 -6.67 -7.11
CA THR A 217 18.39 -5.53 -8.04
C THR A 217 18.17 -5.94 -9.49
N LYS A 218 18.75 -7.08 -9.90
CA LYS A 218 18.69 -7.61 -11.29
C LYS A 218 17.29 -7.94 -11.77
N ILE A 219 16.39 -8.36 -10.87
CA ILE A 219 15.04 -8.82 -11.23
C ILE A 219 13.96 -7.99 -10.54
N ARG A 220 14.36 -6.95 -9.78
CA ARG A 220 13.43 -6.14 -8.97
C ARG A 220 12.24 -5.62 -9.77
N GLY A 221 12.49 -5.09 -10.97
CA GLY A 221 11.43 -4.56 -11.84
C GLY A 221 10.38 -5.62 -12.17
N LEU A 222 10.81 -6.80 -12.62
CA LEU A 222 9.92 -7.90 -12.96
C LEU A 222 9.18 -8.45 -11.73
N ALA A 223 9.91 -8.68 -10.62
CA ALA A 223 9.34 -9.20 -9.38
C ALA A 223 8.31 -8.22 -8.77
N MET A 224 8.59 -6.92 -8.78
CA MET A 224 7.65 -5.86 -8.36
C MET A 224 6.40 -5.83 -9.24
N SER A 225 6.55 -6.03 -10.56
CA SER A 225 5.41 -6.09 -11.48
C SER A 225 4.50 -7.28 -11.18
N ILE A 226 5.08 -8.46 -10.89
CA ILE A 226 4.32 -9.66 -10.52
C ILE A 226 3.59 -9.44 -9.18
N ALA A 227 4.29 -8.92 -8.16
CA ALA A 227 3.69 -8.63 -6.87
C ALA A 227 2.60 -7.55 -6.95
N GLY A 228 2.82 -6.50 -7.75
CA GLY A 228 1.84 -5.46 -8.02
C GLY A 228 0.60 -5.99 -8.74
N PHE A 229 0.78 -6.87 -9.74
CA PHE A 229 -0.34 -7.54 -10.41
C PHE A 229 -1.15 -8.40 -9.43
N ALA A 230 -0.47 -9.17 -8.58
CA ALA A 230 -1.11 -9.97 -7.54
C ALA A 230 -1.87 -9.12 -6.52
N LEU A 231 -1.33 -7.95 -6.13
CA LEU A 231 -2.00 -6.97 -5.27
C LEU A 231 -3.31 -6.51 -5.89
N TRP A 232 -3.31 -6.16 -7.18
CA TRP A 232 -4.52 -5.70 -7.87
C TRP A 232 -5.55 -6.82 -8.07
N ILE A 233 -5.11 -8.06 -8.26
CA ILE A 233 -6.03 -9.22 -8.22
C ILE A 233 -6.67 -9.32 -6.83
N GLY A 234 -5.89 -9.22 -5.75
CA GLY A 234 -6.40 -9.22 -4.39
C GLY A 234 -7.40 -8.09 -4.14
N THR A 235 -7.09 -6.87 -4.61
CA THR A 235 -7.99 -5.70 -4.54
C THR A 235 -9.31 -5.96 -5.28
N TYR A 236 -9.24 -6.49 -6.48
CA TYR A 236 -10.43 -6.84 -7.27
C TYR A 236 -11.29 -7.89 -6.55
N LEU A 237 -10.67 -8.95 -6.07
CA LEU A 237 -11.39 -10.03 -5.38
C LEU A 237 -12.08 -9.51 -4.12
N ILE A 238 -11.41 -8.74 -3.27
CA ILE A 238 -12.01 -8.20 -2.05
C ILE A 238 -13.13 -7.20 -2.37
N GLY A 239 -12.96 -6.38 -3.42
CA GLY A 239 -13.99 -5.47 -3.90
C GLY A 239 -15.26 -6.20 -4.33
N GLN A 240 -15.12 -7.31 -5.06
CA GLN A 240 -16.26 -8.13 -5.51
C GLN A 240 -16.89 -8.96 -4.37
N LEU A 241 -16.07 -9.48 -3.46
CA LEU A 241 -16.55 -10.34 -2.37
C LEU A 241 -17.20 -9.54 -1.24
N THR A 242 -16.81 -8.30 -1.00
CA THR A 242 -17.30 -7.49 0.13
C THR A 242 -18.81 -7.34 0.17
N PRO A 243 -19.54 -6.98 -0.92
CA PRO A 243 -21.01 -6.90 -0.88
C PRO A 243 -21.66 -8.25 -0.54
N TRP A 244 -21.15 -9.33 -1.12
CA TRP A 244 -21.63 -10.68 -0.81
C TRP A 244 -21.39 -11.06 0.65
N MET A 245 -20.23 -10.74 1.19
CA MET A 245 -19.86 -10.99 2.59
C MET A 245 -20.75 -10.19 3.56
N LEU A 246 -20.99 -8.92 3.29
CA LEU A 246 -21.86 -8.08 4.11
C LEU A 246 -23.30 -8.58 4.14
N GLN A 247 -23.79 -9.16 3.05
CA GLN A 247 -25.15 -9.71 2.94
C GLN A 247 -25.27 -11.10 3.57
N ASN A 248 -24.29 -11.98 3.39
CA ASN A 248 -24.39 -13.40 3.75
C ASN A 248 -23.70 -13.74 5.09
N LEU A 249 -22.59 -13.08 5.42
CA LEU A 249 -21.84 -13.29 6.67
C LEU A 249 -22.19 -12.26 7.76
N THR A 250 -23.08 -11.33 7.46
CA THR A 250 -23.36 -10.13 8.25
C THR A 250 -22.15 -9.17 8.36
N PRO A 251 -22.33 -7.89 8.68
CA PRO A 251 -21.19 -6.98 8.92
C PRO A 251 -20.23 -7.51 9.98
N ALA A 252 -20.74 -8.03 11.10
CA ALA A 252 -19.89 -8.59 12.15
C ALA A 252 -18.99 -9.73 11.67
N GLY A 253 -19.57 -10.72 10.98
CA GLY A 253 -18.83 -11.86 10.43
C GLY A 253 -17.78 -11.43 9.42
N THR A 254 -18.08 -10.42 8.60
CA THR A 254 -17.15 -9.86 7.62
C THR A 254 -15.92 -9.26 8.29
N PHE A 255 -16.10 -8.46 9.35
CA PHE A 255 -14.98 -7.84 10.06
C PHE A 255 -14.16 -8.85 10.85
N PHE A 256 -14.78 -9.87 11.45
CA PHE A 256 -14.04 -10.97 12.09
C PHE A 256 -13.24 -11.77 11.07
N LEU A 257 -13.75 -12.00 9.87
CA LEU A 257 -13.00 -12.67 8.81
C LEU A 257 -11.76 -11.84 8.40
N PHE A 258 -11.88 -10.52 8.28
CA PHE A 258 -10.73 -9.65 8.02
C PHE A 258 -9.70 -9.72 9.14
N ALA A 259 -10.14 -9.77 10.41
CA ALA A 259 -9.23 -9.96 11.54
C ALA A 259 -8.49 -11.30 11.48
N ILE A 260 -9.17 -12.38 11.11
CA ILE A 260 -8.55 -13.71 10.90
C ILE A 260 -7.51 -13.65 9.77
N MET A 261 -7.77 -12.94 8.67
CA MET A 261 -6.83 -12.80 7.55
C MET A 261 -5.55 -12.03 7.93
N CYS A 262 -5.56 -11.23 8.99
CA CYS A 262 -4.36 -10.61 9.53
C CYS A 262 -3.36 -11.63 10.09
N VAL A 263 -3.83 -12.79 10.58
CA VAL A 263 -2.98 -13.81 11.23
C VAL A 263 -1.97 -14.43 10.24
N PRO A 264 -2.38 -15.00 9.09
CA PRO A 264 -1.44 -15.57 8.14
C PRO A 264 -0.47 -14.50 7.60
N TYR A 265 -0.92 -13.26 7.40
CA TYR A 265 -0.05 -12.15 7.02
C TYR A 265 1.05 -11.93 8.06
N MET A 266 0.69 -11.82 9.34
CA MET A 266 1.65 -11.63 10.44
C MET A 266 2.63 -12.79 10.56
N LEU A 267 2.18 -14.04 10.36
CA LEU A 267 3.03 -15.22 10.39
C LEU A 267 4.07 -15.21 9.26
N ILE A 268 3.67 -14.81 8.05
CA ILE A 268 4.58 -14.68 6.91
C ILE A 268 5.62 -13.60 7.20
N VAL A 269 5.18 -12.41 7.63
CA VAL A 269 6.09 -11.30 7.94
C VAL A 269 7.05 -11.69 9.07
N TRP A 270 6.56 -12.40 10.09
CA TRP A 270 7.40 -12.82 11.21
C TRP A 270 8.49 -13.80 10.81
N LYS A 271 8.11 -14.86 10.09
CA LYS A 271 9.01 -15.99 9.81
C LYS A 271 9.84 -15.82 8.54
N LEU A 272 9.32 -15.14 7.52
CA LEU A 272 9.87 -15.19 6.17
C LEU A 272 10.41 -13.84 5.68
N VAL A 273 10.01 -12.73 6.30
CA VAL A 273 10.47 -11.40 5.89
C VAL A 273 11.66 -11.00 6.77
N PRO A 274 12.83 -10.69 6.20
CA PRO A 274 13.95 -10.15 6.95
C PRO A 274 13.68 -8.70 7.38
N GLU A 275 14.36 -8.21 8.43
CA GLU A 275 14.40 -6.77 8.72
C GLU A 275 15.36 -6.11 7.73
N THR A 276 14.85 -5.11 7.03
CA THR A 276 15.58 -4.43 5.96
C THR A 276 16.17 -3.09 6.41
N THR A 277 15.71 -2.56 7.53
CA THR A 277 16.11 -1.25 8.02
C THR A 277 17.59 -1.18 8.34
N GLY A 278 18.29 -0.20 7.76
CA GLY A 278 19.71 0.04 8.01
C GLY A 278 20.67 -0.98 7.39
N LYS A 279 20.16 -1.88 6.54
CA LYS A 279 20.98 -2.83 5.79
C LYS A 279 21.13 -2.39 4.35
N SER A 280 22.31 -2.65 3.76
CA SER A 280 22.50 -2.48 2.33
C SER A 280 21.73 -3.55 1.53
N LEU A 281 21.41 -3.25 0.27
CA LEU A 281 20.72 -4.22 -0.60
C LEU A 281 21.54 -5.50 -0.79
N GLU A 282 22.85 -5.39 -0.83
CA GLU A 282 23.80 -6.49 -0.96
C GLU A 282 23.80 -7.39 0.29
N GLU A 283 23.59 -6.82 1.46
CA GLU A 283 23.44 -7.58 2.71
C GLU A 283 22.11 -8.34 2.75
N ILE A 284 21.04 -7.76 2.21
CA ILE A 284 19.72 -8.40 2.15
C ILE A 284 19.72 -9.54 1.12
N GLU A 285 20.45 -9.40 0.01
CA GLU A 285 20.58 -10.45 -1.03
C GLU A 285 21.29 -11.73 -0.53
N ARG A 286 22.03 -11.66 0.58
CA ARG A 286 22.73 -12.83 1.19
C ARG A 286 21.85 -13.64 2.15
N TYR A 287 20.66 -13.15 2.48
CA TYR A 287 19.67 -13.85 3.32
C TYR A 287 18.71 -14.70 2.47
#